data_13b7e19990ef7d98551a5533d348c0c5
#
_entry.id   13b7e19990ef7d98551a5533d348c0c5
#
_cell.length_a   1.000
_cell.length_b   1.000
_cell.length_c   1.000
_cell.angle_alpha   90.00
_cell.angle_beta   90.00
_cell.angle_gamma   90.00
#
_symmetry.space_group_name_H-M   'P 1'
#
loop_
_entity.id
_entity.type
_entity.pdbx_description
1 polymer ?
#
loop_
_entity_poly.entity_id
_entity_poly.type
_entity_poly.pdbx_seq_one_letter_code
_entity_poly.pdbx_strand_id
1 'polypeptide(L)'
;MQRFKIDPFIIGIVSCAVLGLIIPVPTAIAKVLDEIKIWAIALLFFLYGARLRSRDVLKELRSWKLQGAILLATFGLCPLLAWATSAAFSPLVGHTLALGLLFVGLLPSTVQSSVTMTSIARGNIAASVCAATISTIAGVVLTPLLALLFLGQGGQINASGLVDVFVQIVVPFALGQLVEPKVGSHVRRHKIALRQYDQAVIWLIVFAAMSESMRLHVWTAVKAWQIGLMLVAIVVELALTLTCTWYLGKPLKFTYGDRVSLLMCGSKKSLTTGLPLAGAMFSPAIAATVAVPMICFHQLQLLICSALASWLEAHIAPTQTSE
;
A
#
# COMPACT_ATOMS: atom_id res chain seq x y z
N MET A 1 -27.30 -12.11 3.33
CA MET A 1 -26.15 -12.10 4.28
C MET A 1 -24.95 -12.73 3.59
N GLN A 2 -24.06 -11.94 2.98
CA GLN A 2 -22.77 -12.46 2.50
C GLN A 2 -21.93 -12.83 3.73
N ARG A 3 -21.62 -14.13 3.88
CA ARG A 3 -20.68 -14.60 4.91
C ARG A 3 -19.36 -13.87 4.69
N PHE A 4 -18.93 -13.08 5.64
CA PHE A 4 -17.58 -12.50 5.69
C PHE A 4 -16.56 -13.66 5.68
N LYS A 5 -16.07 -14.02 4.50
CA LYS A 5 -14.94 -14.95 4.40
C LYS A 5 -13.68 -14.12 4.59
N ILE A 6 -13.03 -14.30 5.72
CA ILE A 6 -11.72 -13.68 5.97
C ILE A 6 -10.76 -14.18 4.87
N ASP A 7 -10.08 -13.27 4.19
CA ASP A 7 -9.13 -13.63 3.12
C ASP A 7 -7.99 -14.47 3.72
N PRO A 8 -7.70 -15.67 3.19
CA PRO A 8 -6.59 -16.51 3.64
C PRO A 8 -5.23 -15.78 3.69
N PHE A 9 -5.05 -14.78 2.85
CA PHE A 9 -3.86 -13.94 2.86
C PHE A 9 -3.70 -13.17 4.19
N ILE A 10 -4.80 -12.65 4.71
CA ILE A 10 -4.81 -11.91 5.99
C ILE A 10 -4.56 -12.86 7.16
N ILE A 11 -5.17 -14.06 7.12
CA ILE A 11 -4.90 -15.09 8.13
C ILE A 11 -3.41 -15.41 8.13
N GLY A 12 -2.79 -15.56 6.97
CA GLY A 12 -1.35 -15.79 6.85
C GLY A 12 -0.50 -14.65 7.43
N ILE A 13 -0.86 -13.38 7.17
CA ILE A 13 -0.16 -12.21 7.76
C ILE A 13 -0.24 -12.26 9.29
N VAL A 14 -1.45 -12.43 9.84
CA VAL A 14 -1.66 -12.45 11.30
C VAL A 14 -0.92 -13.64 11.92
N SER A 15 -1.00 -14.82 11.31
CA SER A 15 -0.29 -16.01 11.78
C SER A 15 1.22 -15.81 11.79
N CYS A 16 1.79 -15.26 10.72
CA CYS A 16 3.22 -14.97 10.63
C CYS A 16 3.64 -13.88 11.64
N ALA A 17 2.79 -12.87 11.86
CA ALA A 17 3.05 -11.86 12.89
C ALA A 17 3.07 -12.48 14.29
N VAL A 18 2.08 -13.29 14.64
CA VAL A 18 1.99 -13.99 15.94
C VAL A 18 3.16 -14.97 16.11
N LEU A 19 3.49 -15.77 15.09
CA LEU A 19 4.64 -16.67 15.14
C LEU A 19 5.95 -15.91 15.33
N GLY A 20 6.15 -14.79 14.65
CA GLY A 20 7.34 -13.94 14.82
C GLY A 20 7.44 -13.37 16.25
N LEU A 21 6.31 -12.99 16.86
CA LEU A 21 6.28 -12.53 18.25
C LEU A 21 6.57 -13.64 19.27
N ILE A 22 6.19 -14.88 18.98
CA ILE A 22 6.39 -16.03 19.90
C ILE A 22 7.78 -16.65 19.73
N ILE A 23 8.31 -16.66 18.51
CA ILE A 23 9.55 -17.35 18.14
C ILE A 23 10.61 -16.31 17.76
N PRO A 24 11.35 -15.74 18.75
CA PRO A 24 12.47 -14.87 18.41
C PRO A 24 13.59 -15.69 17.76
N VAL A 25 13.91 -15.38 16.52
CA VAL A 25 14.90 -16.09 15.73
C VAL A 25 16.32 -15.72 16.21
N PRO A 26 17.22 -16.70 16.45
CA PRO A 26 18.60 -16.43 16.79
C PRO A 26 19.32 -15.55 15.75
N THR A 27 20.28 -14.74 16.19
CA THR A 27 20.97 -13.73 15.34
C THR A 27 21.61 -14.34 14.07
N ALA A 28 22.13 -15.58 14.16
CA ALA A 28 22.71 -16.25 13.00
C ALA A 28 21.68 -16.53 11.91
N ILE A 29 20.48 -17.01 12.31
CA ILE A 29 19.37 -17.29 11.38
C ILE A 29 18.75 -15.97 10.88
N ALA A 30 18.67 -14.94 11.74
CA ALA A 30 18.15 -13.62 11.35
C ALA A 30 18.93 -13.01 10.19
N LYS A 31 20.28 -13.12 10.19
CA LYS A 31 21.11 -12.67 9.07
C LYS A 31 20.79 -13.39 7.76
N VAL A 32 20.61 -14.70 7.81
CA VAL A 32 20.23 -15.49 6.62
C VAL A 32 18.84 -15.10 6.12
N LEU A 33 17.90 -14.88 7.03
CA LEU A 33 16.56 -14.40 6.68
C LEU A 33 16.60 -13.00 6.04
N ASP A 34 17.48 -12.11 6.50
CA ASP A 34 17.65 -10.79 5.91
C ASP A 34 18.20 -10.86 4.47
N GLU A 35 19.16 -11.73 4.21
CA GLU A 35 19.65 -11.95 2.85
C GLU A 35 18.57 -12.55 1.94
N ILE A 36 17.84 -13.57 2.42
CA ILE A 36 16.72 -14.16 1.68
C ILE A 36 15.67 -13.09 1.37
N LYS A 37 15.33 -12.23 2.35
CA LYS A 37 14.38 -11.13 2.20
C LYS A 37 14.80 -10.14 1.10
N ILE A 38 16.09 -9.75 1.06
CA ILE A 38 16.63 -8.83 0.04
C ILE A 38 16.39 -9.39 -1.36
N TRP A 39 16.79 -10.65 -1.60
CA TRP A 39 16.61 -11.29 -2.90
C TRP A 39 15.16 -11.57 -3.25
N ALA A 40 14.34 -11.93 -2.25
CA ALA A 40 12.91 -12.17 -2.43
C ALA A 40 12.20 -10.86 -2.83
N ILE A 41 12.51 -9.72 -2.21
CA ILE A 41 11.98 -8.41 -2.57
C ILE A 41 12.45 -8.00 -3.98
N ALA A 42 13.73 -8.17 -4.30
CA ALA A 42 14.25 -7.85 -5.62
C ALA A 42 13.53 -8.66 -6.72
N LEU A 43 13.38 -9.98 -6.52
CA LEU A 43 12.63 -10.82 -7.46
C LEU A 43 11.15 -10.43 -7.55
N LEU A 44 10.54 -10.04 -6.43
CA LEU A 44 9.15 -9.56 -6.42
C LEU A 44 8.98 -8.31 -7.29
N PHE A 45 9.87 -7.32 -7.16
CA PHE A 45 9.81 -6.11 -7.98
C PHE A 45 10.18 -6.37 -9.44
N PHE A 46 11.10 -7.28 -9.73
CA PHE A 46 11.38 -7.76 -11.08
C PHE A 46 10.11 -8.37 -11.72
N LEU A 47 9.42 -9.25 -11.01
CA LEU A 47 8.17 -9.84 -11.48
C LEU A 47 7.06 -8.81 -11.63
N TYR A 48 7.01 -7.77 -10.78
CA TYR A 48 6.10 -6.64 -10.96
C TYR A 48 6.38 -5.91 -12.25
N GLY A 49 7.65 -5.64 -12.58
CA GLY A 49 8.05 -5.09 -13.86
C GLY A 49 7.68 -5.98 -15.03
N ALA A 50 8.02 -7.27 -14.97
CA ALA A 50 7.81 -8.22 -16.07
C ALA A 50 6.33 -8.52 -16.40
N ARG A 51 5.41 -8.38 -15.44
CA ARG A 51 3.97 -8.62 -15.67
C ARG A 51 3.21 -7.41 -16.20
N LEU A 52 3.77 -6.22 -16.13
CA LEU A 52 3.10 -4.96 -16.41
C LEU A 52 3.25 -4.58 -17.89
N ARG A 53 2.14 -4.47 -18.62
CA ARG A 53 2.14 -4.07 -20.04
C ARG A 53 2.26 -2.55 -20.19
N SER A 54 3.42 -2.06 -20.60
CA SER A 54 3.64 -0.63 -20.87
C SER A 54 2.69 -0.07 -21.94
N ARG A 55 2.28 -0.87 -22.91
CA ARG A 55 1.33 -0.47 -23.98
C ARG A 55 -0.07 -0.18 -23.45
N ASP A 56 -0.53 -0.93 -22.44
CA ASP A 56 -1.86 -0.74 -21.87
C ASP A 56 -1.90 0.56 -21.04
N VAL A 57 -0.80 0.87 -20.36
CA VAL A 57 -0.64 2.13 -19.64
C VAL A 57 -0.68 3.34 -20.59
N LEU A 58 0.03 3.27 -21.73
CA LEU A 58 0.09 4.36 -22.71
C LEU A 58 -1.26 4.64 -23.39
N LYS A 59 -2.08 3.60 -23.64
CA LYS A 59 -3.40 3.77 -24.29
C LYS A 59 -4.38 4.51 -23.39
N GLU A 60 -4.29 4.33 -22.07
CA GLU A 60 -5.21 4.90 -21.10
C GLU A 60 -4.85 6.32 -20.67
N LEU A 61 -3.72 6.86 -21.13
CA LEU A 61 -3.34 8.27 -20.90
C LEU A 61 -4.30 9.26 -21.57
N ARG A 62 -5.30 8.80 -22.35
CA ARG A 62 -6.32 9.66 -22.96
C ARG A 62 -7.16 10.40 -21.93
N SER A 63 -7.34 9.87 -20.71
CA SER A 63 -8.02 10.53 -19.59
C SER A 63 -7.02 11.20 -18.62
N TRP A 64 -6.01 11.90 -19.16
CA TRP A 64 -4.90 12.47 -18.41
C TRP A 64 -5.30 13.34 -17.20
N LYS A 65 -6.43 14.08 -17.29
CA LYS A 65 -6.95 14.90 -16.18
C LYS A 65 -7.35 14.05 -14.98
N LEU A 66 -8.07 12.96 -15.21
CA LEU A 66 -8.49 12.04 -14.15
C LEU A 66 -7.30 11.29 -13.58
N GLN A 67 -6.42 10.77 -14.44
CA GLN A 67 -5.22 10.05 -14.03
C GLN A 67 -4.28 10.95 -13.22
N GLY A 68 -4.07 12.20 -13.68
CA GLY A 68 -3.29 13.21 -12.95
C GLY A 68 -3.91 13.56 -11.59
N ALA A 69 -5.24 13.72 -11.53
CA ALA A 69 -5.94 13.99 -10.26
C ALA A 69 -5.81 12.81 -9.27
N ILE A 70 -5.89 11.57 -9.75
CA ILE A 70 -5.70 10.38 -8.90
C ILE A 70 -4.26 10.29 -8.40
N LEU A 71 -3.27 10.53 -9.26
CA LEU A 71 -1.85 10.54 -8.85
C LEU A 71 -1.55 11.66 -7.84
N LEU A 72 -2.09 12.86 -8.09
CA LEU A 72 -1.96 13.99 -7.18
C LEU A 72 -2.63 13.70 -5.82
N ALA A 73 -3.81 13.07 -5.83
CA ALA A 73 -4.45 12.64 -4.61
C ALA A 73 -3.60 11.60 -3.86
N THR A 74 -3.08 10.60 -4.57
CA THR A 74 -2.33 9.48 -3.97
C THR A 74 -0.97 9.90 -3.43
N PHE A 75 -0.19 10.71 -4.19
CA PHE A 75 1.21 11.06 -3.88
C PHE A 75 1.41 12.52 -3.46
N GLY A 76 0.37 13.35 -3.48
CA GLY A 76 0.37 14.72 -2.99
C GLY A 76 -0.53 14.89 -1.77
N LEU A 77 -1.86 14.76 -1.96
CA LEU A 77 -2.84 14.98 -0.91
C LEU A 77 -2.71 14.00 0.26
N CYS A 78 -2.65 12.68 -0.02
CA CYS A 78 -2.56 11.67 1.03
C CYS A 78 -1.28 11.80 1.87
N PRO A 79 -0.07 11.99 1.31
CA PRO A 79 1.12 12.26 2.11
C PRO A 79 0.98 13.45 3.05
N LEU A 80 0.37 14.54 2.58
CA LEU A 80 0.16 15.74 3.41
C LEU A 80 -0.84 15.47 4.55
N LEU A 81 -1.94 14.77 4.26
CA LEU A 81 -2.92 14.39 5.29
C LEU A 81 -2.32 13.42 6.31
N ALA A 82 -1.55 12.44 5.86
CA ALA A 82 -0.85 11.49 6.71
C ALA A 82 0.22 12.17 7.57
N TRP A 83 0.96 13.13 7.00
CA TRP A 83 1.91 13.95 7.76
C TRP A 83 1.21 14.76 8.85
N ALA A 84 0.12 15.43 8.52
CA ALA A 84 -0.65 16.21 9.49
C ALA A 84 -1.25 15.32 10.59
N THR A 85 -1.84 14.18 10.23
CA THR A 85 -2.40 13.21 11.17
C THR A 85 -1.30 12.60 12.06
N SER A 86 -0.19 12.18 11.46
CA SER A 86 0.98 11.65 12.17
C SER A 86 1.54 12.68 13.15
N ALA A 87 1.71 13.93 12.75
CA ALA A 87 2.19 15.01 13.61
C ALA A 87 1.24 15.27 14.77
N ALA A 88 -0.08 15.32 14.52
CA ALA A 88 -1.09 15.55 15.55
C ALA A 88 -1.15 14.42 16.59
N PHE A 89 -1.03 13.16 16.15
CA PHE A 89 -1.14 12.00 17.04
C PHE A 89 0.20 11.52 17.62
N SER A 90 1.35 11.95 17.07
CA SER A 90 2.68 11.53 17.54
C SER A 90 2.91 11.70 19.06
N PRO A 91 2.51 12.80 19.71
CA PRO A 91 2.65 12.94 21.15
C PRO A 91 1.87 11.90 21.96
N LEU A 92 0.81 11.35 21.37
CA LEU A 92 -0.11 10.40 21.99
C LEU A 92 0.29 8.95 21.70
N VAL A 93 0.49 8.60 20.43
CA VAL A 93 0.77 7.21 20.02
C VAL A 93 2.24 6.85 20.10
N GLY A 94 3.11 7.84 20.24
CA GLY A 94 4.56 7.67 20.20
C GLY A 94 5.12 7.74 18.78
N HIS A 95 6.38 8.14 18.68
CA HIS A 95 7.05 8.43 17.40
C HIS A 95 7.02 7.25 16.42
N THR A 96 7.22 6.03 16.90
CA THR A 96 7.36 4.83 16.06
C THR A 96 6.06 4.42 15.38
N LEU A 97 4.92 4.48 16.10
CA LEU A 97 3.60 4.21 15.49
C LEU A 97 3.16 5.36 14.58
N ALA A 98 3.48 6.61 14.96
CA ALA A 98 3.23 7.79 14.13
C ALA A 98 3.98 7.74 12.79
N LEU A 99 5.21 7.21 12.78
CA LEU A 99 5.99 6.96 11.58
C LEU A 99 5.30 5.98 10.64
N GLY A 100 4.68 4.94 11.19
CA GLY A 100 3.88 4.00 10.42
C GLY A 100 2.61 4.61 9.81
N LEU A 101 1.92 5.51 10.54
CA LEU A 101 0.80 6.28 10.02
C LEU A 101 1.24 7.13 8.82
N LEU A 102 2.32 7.89 8.97
CA LEU A 102 2.87 8.69 7.89
C LEU A 102 3.25 7.83 6.68
N PHE A 103 3.93 6.70 6.91
CA PHE A 103 4.38 5.83 5.82
C PHE A 103 3.21 5.26 5.00
N VAL A 104 2.09 4.95 5.63
CA VAL A 104 0.86 4.53 4.93
C VAL A 104 0.45 5.56 3.89
N GLY A 105 0.45 6.85 4.24
CA GLY A 105 0.09 7.93 3.32
C GLY A 105 0.99 8.03 2.08
N LEU A 106 2.24 7.55 2.16
CA LEU A 106 3.21 7.59 1.06
C LEU A 106 3.05 6.45 0.05
N LEU A 107 2.21 5.46 0.35
CA LEU A 107 2.07 4.24 -0.45
C LEU A 107 1.22 4.46 -1.71
N PRO A 108 1.45 3.65 -2.78
CA PRO A 108 0.61 3.64 -3.97
C PRO A 108 -0.77 3.06 -3.70
N SER A 109 -1.67 3.26 -4.67
CA SER A 109 -3.02 2.69 -4.65
C SER A 109 -3.01 1.16 -4.80
N THR A 110 -4.07 0.51 -4.29
CA THR A 110 -4.31 -0.92 -4.54
C THR A 110 -4.95 -1.12 -5.92
N VAL A 111 -4.58 -2.17 -6.65
CA VAL A 111 -5.25 -2.50 -7.93
C VAL A 111 -6.57 -3.21 -7.67
N GLN A 112 -6.53 -4.39 -7.07
CA GLN A 112 -7.69 -5.28 -6.98
C GLN A 112 -8.86 -4.66 -6.20
N SER A 113 -8.62 -4.18 -4.99
CA SER A 113 -9.70 -3.66 -4.15
C SER A 113 -10.26 -2.32 -4.66
N SER A 114 -9.43 -1.45 -5.25
CA SER A 114 -9.91 -0.19 -5.84
C SER A 114 -10.84 -0.45 -7.01
N VAL A 115 -10.47 -1.35 -7.92
CA VAL A 115 -11.29 -1.73 -9.09
C VAL A 115 -12.59 -2.39 -8.65
N THR A 116 -12.54 -3.32 -7.68
CA THR A 116 -13.74 -4.00 -7.15
C THR A 116 -14.71 -2.99 -6.53
N MET A 117 -14.22 -2.08 -5.68
CA MET A 117 -15.08 -1.08 -5.03
C MET A 117 -15.63 -0.05 -6.03
N THR A 118 -14.84 0.33 -7.05
CA THR A 118 -15.31 1.15 -8.17
C THR A 118 -16.45 0.45 -8.92
N SER A 119 -16.32 -0.85 -9.16
CA SER A 119 -17.35 -1.63 -9.84
C SER A 119 -18.66 -1.69 -9.03
N ILE A 120 -18.58 -1.95 -7.72
CA ILE A 120 -19.74 -1.96 -6.81
C ILE A 120 -20.43 -0.60 -6.83
N ALA A 121 -19.67 0.49 -6.72
CA ALA A 121 -20.23 1.84 -6.73
C ALA A 121 -20.61 2.37 -8.12
N ARG A 122 -20.64 1.53 -9.16
CA ARG A 122 -20.95 1.88 -10.57
C ARG A 122 -20.08 3.02 -11.11
N GLY A 123 -18.79 3.02 -10.74
CA GLY A 123 -17.81 3.98 -11.21
C GLY A 123 -17.17 3.60 -12.54
N ASN A 124 -16.20 4.39 -13.00
CA ASN A 124 -15.43 4.14 -14.22
C ASN A 124 -14.34 3.09 -13.98
N ILE A 125 -14.69 1.82 -14.23
CA ILE A 125 -13.82 0.66 -14.00
C ILE A 125 -12.54 0.75 -14.83
N ALA A 126 -12.64 1.12 -16.11
CA ALA A 126 -11.49 1.19 -17.01
C ALA A 126 -10.46 2.23 -16.50
N ALA A 127 -10.94 3.43 -16.13
CA ALA A 127 -10.10 4.45 -15.54
C ALA A 127 -9.44 3.99 -14.23
N SER A 128 -10.17 3.24 -13.38
CA SER A 128 -9.64 2.74 -12.11
C SER A 128 -8.56 1.67 -12.30
N VAL A 129 -8.72 0.76 -13.25
CA VAL A 129 -7.69 -0.23 -13.59
C VAL A 129 -6.40 0.47 -14.01
N CYS A 130 -6.52 1.46 -14.88
CA CYS A 130 -5.39 2.25 -15.36
C CYS A 130 -4.74 3.04 -14.22
N ALA A 131 -5.52 3.80 -13.45
CA ALA A 131 -5.03 4.62 -12.35
C ALA A 131 -4.26 3.81 -11.30
N ALA A 132 -4.81 2.68 -10.87
CA ALA A 132 -4.17 1.81 -9.90
C ALA A 132 -2.87 1.19 -10.45
N THR A 133 -2.84 0.88 -11.75
CA THR A 133 -1.64 0.38 -12.43
C THR A 133 -0.56 1.46 -12.51
N ILE A 134 -0.90 2.66 -12.99
CA ILE A 134 0.02 3.80 -13.04
C ILE A 134 0.52 4.15 -11.63
N SER A 135 -0.38 4.17 -10.65
CA SER A 135 -0.01 4.43 -9.25
C SER A 135 0.99 3.40 -8.71
N THR A 136 0.83 2.12 -9.05
CA THR A 136 1.79 1.08 -8.64
C THR A 136 3.16 1.30 -9.25
N ILE A 137 3.23 1.65 -10.55
CA ILE A 137 4.50 1.96 -11.23
C ILE A 137 5.15 3.19 -10.61
N ALA A 138 4.39 4.27 -10.52
CA ALA A 138 4.86 5.53 -9.94
C ALA A 138 5.32 5.33 -8.48
N GLY A 139 4.62 4.49 -7.72
CA GLY A 139 4.92 4.21 -6.32
C GLY A 139 6.27 3.54 -6.09
N VAL A 140 6.76 2.75 -7.05
CA VAL A 140 8.10 2.15 -6.98
C VAL A 140 9.19 3.23 -6.84
N VAL A 141 8.98 4.38 -7.48
CA VAL A 141 9.92 5.52 -7.47
C VAL A 141 9.49 6.59 -6.45
N LEU A 142 8.21 7.00 -6.49
CA LEU A 142 7.72 8.12 -5.68
C LEU A 142 7.66 7.79 -4.18
N THR A 143 7.31 6.56 -3.81
CA THR A 143 7.24 6.22 -2.37
C THR A 143 8.60 6.34 -1.67
N PRO A 144 9.72 5.79 -2.19
CA PRO A 144 11.04 6.02 -1.60
C PRO A 144 11.44 7.50 -1.55
N LEU A 145 11.14 8.27 -2.62
CA LEU A 145 11.46 9.70 -2.65
C LEU A 145 10.64 10.50 -1.62
N LEU A 146 9.34 10.22 -1.50
CA LEU A 146 8.48 10.83 -0.48
C LEU A 146 8.90 10.43 0.91
N ALA A 147 9.30 9.16 1.12
CA ALA A 147 9.81 8.73 2.40
C ALA A 147 11.11 9.45 2.77
N LEU A 148 12.01 9.68 1.83
CA LEU A 148 13.18 10.53 2.09
C LEU A 148 12.76 11.96 2.48
N LEU A 149 11.82 12.55 1.77
CA LEU A 149 11.35 13.91 2.00
C LEU A 149 10.72 14.09 3.39
N PHE A 150 9.84 13.15 3.79
CA PHE A 150 9.05 13.26 5.01
C PHE A 150 9.71 12.61 6.23
N LEU A 151 10.56 11.59 6.04
CA LEU A 151 11.16 10.77 7.11
C LEU A 151 12.67 10.98 7.22
N GLY A 152 13.33 11.51 6.19
CA GLY A 152 14.78 11.67 6.14
C GLY A 152 15.32 12.65 7.19
N GLN A 153 14.56 13.66 7.57
CA GLN A 153 14.95 14.65 8.58
C GLN A 153 15.03 14.07 10.01
N GLY A 154 14.39 12.91 10.25
CA GLY A 154 14.42 12.22 11.55
C GLY A 154 15.57 11.20 11.72
N GLY A 155 16.51 11.11 10.76
CA GLY A 155 17.62 10.15 10.81
C GLY A 155 17.21 8.69 10.61
N GLN A 156 15.95 8.43 10.28
CA GLN A 156 15.40 7.09 10.06
C GLN A 156 15.81 6.50 8.71
N ILE A 157 16.09 7.35 7.73
CA ILE A 157 16.51 6.99 6.39
C ILE A 157 17.70 7.89 6.01
N ASN A 158 18.86 7.28 5.80
CA ASN A 158 20.05 8.00 5.31
C ASN A 158 20.03 8.07 3.77
N ALA A 159 20.60 9.15 3.21
CA ALA A 159 20.69 9.30 1.75
C ALA A 159 21.48 8.15 1.08
N SER A 160 22.50 7.60 1.74
CA SER A 160 23.24 6.41 1.26
C SER A 160 22.35 5.15 1.28
N GLY A 161 21.59 4.92 2.35
CA GLY A 161 20.64 3.81 2.42
C GLY A 161 19.49 3.94 1.41
N LEU A 162 19.15 5.16 0.98
CA LEU A 162 18.16 5.37 -0.09
C LEU A 162 18.66 4.85 -1.43
N VAL A 163 19.95 5.04 -1.76
CA VAL A 163 20.56 4.51 -3.00
C VAL A 163 20.45 2.99 -3.00
N ASP A 164 20.75 2.33 -1.88
CA ASP A 164 20.65 0.88 -1.76
C ASP A 164 19.21 0.39 -1.96
N VAL A 165 18.23 1.07 -1.33
CA VAL A 165 16.81 0.79 -1.51
C VAL A 165 16.36 1.02 -2.95
N PHE A 166 16.81 2.13 -3.57
CA PHE A 166 16.50 2.45 -4.96
C PHE A 166 17.05 1.37 -5.90
N VAL A 167 18.30 0.94 -5.69
CA VAL A 167 18.90 -0.15 -6.44
C VAL A 167 18.14 -1.47 -6.21
N GLN A 168 17.79 -1.78 -4.97
CA GLN A 168 17.09 -3.03 -4.63
C GLN A 168 15.67 -3.11 -5.21
N ILE A 169 15.00 -1.98 -5.45
CA ILE A 169 13.59 -1.93 -5.87
C ILE A 169 13.48 -1.51 -7.33
N VAL A 170 14.07 -0.36 -7.70
CA VAL A 170 13.89 0.25 -9.03
C VAL A 170 14.66 -0.50 -10.10
N VAL A 171 15.88 -0.95 -9.81
CA VAL A 171 16.68 -1.69 -10.80
C VAL A 171 16.03 -3.02 -11.18
N PRO A 172 15.62 -3.91 -10.25
CA PRO A 172 14.90 -5.13 -10.60
C PRO A 172 13.59 -4.86 -11.35
N PHE A 173 12.83 -3.85 -10.93
CA PHE A 173 11.60 -3.46 -11.62
C PHE A 173 11.89 -3.01 -13.06
N ALA A 174 12.88 -2.16 -13.28
CA ALA A 174 13.28 -1.70 -14.61
C ALA A 174 13.77 -2.86 -15.50
N LEU A 175 14.58 -3.76 -14.95
CA LEU A 175 15.00 -4.98 -15.64
C LEU A 175 13.79 -5.86 -16.02
N GLY A 176 12.82 -6.01 -15.10
CA GLY A 176 11.55 -6.69 -15.38
C GLY A 176 10.80 -6.05 -16.55
N GLN A 177 10.72 -4.72 -16.59
CA GLN A 177 10.09 -3.97 -17.70
C GLN A 177 10.84 -4.13 -19.02
N LEU A 178 12.15 -4.15 -19.02
CA LEU A 178 12.95 -4.37 -20.23
C LEU A 178 12.73 -5.76 -20.84
N VAL A 179 12.54 -6.79 -20.03
CA VAL A 179 12.28 -8.14 -20.51
C VAL A 179 10.80 -8.44 -20.74
N GLU A 180 9.87 -7.55 -20.30
CA GLU A 180 8.41 -7.72 -20.46
C GLU A 180 7.98 -8.09 -21.87
N PRO A 181 8.48 -7.46 -22.95
CA PRO A 181 8.06 -7.81 -24.32
C PRO A 181 8.29 -9.28 -24.69
N LYS A 182 9.32 -9.90 -24.11
CA LYS A 182 9.68 -11.30 -24.38
C LYS A 182 9.03 -12.29 -23.42
N VAL A 183 9.08 -12.01 -22.12
CA VAL A 183 8.64 -12.95 -21.07
C VAL A 183 7.33 -12.61 -20.41
N GLY A 184 6.82 -11.40 -20.60
CA GLY A 184 5.62 -10.91 -19.91
C GLY A 184 4.37 -11.74 -20.18
N SER A 185 4.20 -12.29 -21.38
CA SER A 185 3.08 -13.19 -21.71
C SER A 185 3.15 -14.49 -20.90
N HIS A 186 4.35 -15.07 -20.75
CA HIS A 186 4.59 -16.27 -19.96
C HIS A 186 4.37 -16.00 -18.46
N VAL A 187 4.93 -14.92 -17.94
CA VAL A 187 4.75 -14.49 -16.55
C VAL A 187 3.26 -14.32 -16.22
N ARG A 188 2.51 -13.63 -17.07
CA ARG A 188 1.07 -13.39 -16.87
C ARG A 188 0.21 -14.66 -16.94
N ARG A 189 0.66 -15.74 -17.58
CA ARG A 189 -0.03 -17.04 -17.58
C ARG A 189 -0.02 -17.71 -16.21
N HIS A 190 1.02 -17.49 -15.41
CA HIS A 190 1.22 -18.12 -14.10
C HIS A 190 0.68 -17.27 -12.94
N LYS A 191 -0.52 -16.69 -13.10
CA LYS A 191 -1.14 -15.77 -12.12
C LYS A 191 -1.22 -16.35 -10.70
N ILE A 192 -1.50 -17.65 -10.57
CA ILE A 192 -1.62 -18.32 -9.26
C ILE A 192 -0.25 -18.39 -8.58
N ALA A 193 0.78 -18.85 -9.27
CA ALA A 193 2.13 -18.94 -8.72
C ALA A 193 2.69 -17.56 -8.35
N LEU A 194 2.45 -16.52 -9.17
CA LEU A 194 2.83 -15.15 -8.86
C LEU A 194 2.16 -14.64 -7.59
N ARG A 195 0.84 -14.89 -7.45
CA ARG A 195 0.10 -14.50 -6.25
C ARG A 195 0.63 -15.22 -5.00
N GLN A 196 0.93 -16.51 -5.11
CA GLN A 196 1.51 -17.28 -4.01
C GLN A 196 2.89 -16.76 -3.64
N TYR A 197 3.72 -16.42 -4.61
CA TYR A 197 5.02 -15.80 -4.39
C TYR A 197 4.89 -14.44 -3.69
N ASP A 198 4.04 -13.55 -4.20
CA ASP A 198 3.75 -12.25 -3.59
C ASP A 198 3.35 -12.42 -2.11
N GLN A 199 2.46 -13.38 -1.81
CA GLN A 199 2.01 -13.68 -0.45
C GLN A 199 3.13 -14.24 0.43
N ALA A 200 3.92 -15.17 -0.09
CA ALA A 200 5.03 -15.78 0.64
C ALA A 200 6.10 -14.75 1.03
N VAL A 201 6.45 -13.84 0.12
CA VAL A 201 7.40 -12.76 0.40
C VAL A 201 6.86 -11.83 1.50
N ILE A 202 5.58 -11.47 1.45
CA ILE A 202 4.95 -10.64 2.47
C ILE A 202 4.95 -11.34 3.83
N TRP A 203 4.59 -12.62 3.89
CA TRP A 203 4.62 -13.42 5.12
C TRP A 203 6.03 -13.52 5.70
N LEU A 204 7.04 -13.73 4.85
CA LEU A 204 8.45 -13.73 5.26
C LEU A 204 8.86 -12.39 5.88
N ILE A 205 8.50 -11.26 5.23
CA ILE A 205 8.83 -9.92 5.73
C ILE A 205 8.18 -9.67 7.09
N VAL A 206 6.89 -9.99 7.23
CA VAL A 206 6.16 -9.81 8.48
C VAL A 206 6.73 -10.69 9.59
N PHE A 207 7.00 -11.96 9.32
CA PHE A 207 7.61 -12.87 10.28
C PHE A 207 8.98 -12.37 10.74
N ALA A 208 9.89 -12.05 9.80
CA ALA A 208 11.24 -11.57 10.10
C ALA A 208 11.20 -10.27 10.92
N ALA A 209 10.35 -9.31 10.53
CA ALA A 209 10.21 -8.04 11.22
C ALA A 209 9.66 -8.22 12.65
N MET A 210 8.62 -9.05 12.85
CA MET A 210 8.05 -9.28 14.17
C MET A 210 9.01 -10.04 15.09
N SER A 211 9.70 -11.05 14.57
CA SER A 211 10.71 -11.81 15.32
C SER A 211 11.86 -10.90 15.79
N GLU A 212 12.36 -10.03 14.91
CA GLU A 212 13.41 -9.08 15.25
C GLU A 212 12.93 -8.04 16.25
N SER A 213 11.70 -7.55 16.13
CA SER A 213 11.12 -6.60 17.07
C SER A 213 10.98 -7.15 18.48
N MET A 214 10.69 -8.45 18.62
CA MET A 214 10.69 -9.14 19.91
C MET A 214 12.10 -9.25 20.49
N ARG A 215 13.07 -9.63 19.67
CA ARG A 215 14.48 -9.72 20.09
C ARG A 215 15.01 -8.38 20.57
N LEU A 216 14.59 -7.28 19.96
CA LEU A 216 14.98 -5.91 20.33
C LEU A 216 14.05 -5.27 21.37
N HIS A 217 13.09 -6.02 21.91
CA HIS A 217 12.13 -5.55 22.95
C HIS A 217 11.35 -4.29 22.54
N VAL A 218 11.10 -4.08 21.25
CA VAL A 218 10.43 -2.88 20.72
C VAL A 218 9.04 -2.70 21.31
N TRP A 219 8.30 -3.80 21.52
CA TRP A 219 6.91 -3.77 22.00
C TRP A 219 6.77 -3.51 23.50
N THR A 220 7.84 -3.63 24.28
CA THR A 220 7.79 -3.34 25.72
C THR A 220 7.52 -1.85 26.00
N ALA A 221 7.87 -0.98 25.03
CA ALA A 221 7.62 0.46 25.12
C ALA A 221 6.21 0.87 24.63
N VAL A 222 5.48 -0.01 23.93
CA VAL A 222 4.16 0.31 23.37
C VAL A 222 3.06 -0.13 24.32
N LYS A 223 2.27 0.84 24.78
CA LYS A 223 1.14 0.58 25.68
C LYS A 223 -0.14 0.29 24.89
N ALA A 224 -1.04 -0.54 25.42
CA ALA A 224 -2.29 -0.92 24.75
C ALA A 224 -3.17 0.27 24.34
N TRP A 225 -3.23 1.31 25.17
CA TRP A 225 -3.99 2.53 24.84
C TRP A 225 -3.43 3.30 23.62
N GLN A 226 -2.11 3.22 23.38
CA GLN A 226 -1.49 3.83 22.19
C GLN A 226 -1.96 3.12 20.90
N ILE A 227 -2.16 1.81 20.95
CA ILE A 227 -2.74 1.05 19.84
C ILE A 227 -4.19 1.51 19.59
N GLY A 228 -4.97 1.73 20.66
CA GLY A 228 -6.33 2.27 20.55
C GLY A 228 -6.35 3.66 19.90
N LEU A 229 -5.46 4.56 20.30
CA LEU A 229 -5.35 5.90 19.68
C LEU A 229 -4.80 5.84 18.25
N MET A 230 -3.92 4.91 17.95
CA MET A 230 -3.47 4.66 16.57
C MET A 230 -4.64 4.26 15.67
N LEU A 231 -5.55 3.39 16.14
CA LEU A 231 -6.75 3.04 15.37
C LEU A 231 -7.66 4.25 15.14
N VAL A 232 -7.80 5.13 16.14
CA VAL A 232 -8.53 6.40 15.97
C VAL A 232 -7.85 7.29 14.93
N ALA A 233 -6.51 7.43 14.97
CA ALA A 233 -5.75 8.19 14.00
C ALA A 233 -5.94 7.65 12.57
N ILE A 234 -5.94 6.32 12.40
CA ILE A 234 -6.20 5.66 11.12
C ILE A 234 -7.61 5.99 10.59
N VAL A 235 -8.63 5.95 11.45
CA VAL A 235 -10.00 6.29 11.05
C VAL A 235 -10.09 7.76 10.64
N VAL A 236 -9.45 8.66 11.37
CA VAL A 236 -9.40 10.10 11.04
C VAL A 236 -8.68 10.30 9.69
N GLU A 237 -7.51 9.71 9.50
CA GLU A 237 -6.74 9.82 8.25
C GLU A 237 -7.54 9.29 7.06
N LEU A 238 -8.18 8.13 7.21
CA LEU A 238 -9.00 7.53 6.17
C LEU A 238 -10.23 8.39 5.87
N ALA A 239 -10.92 8.91 6.88
CA ALA A 239 -12.07 9.80 6.71
C ALA A 239 -11.69 11.09 5.99
N LEU A 240 -10.58 11.72 6.38
CA LEU A 240 -10.06 12.92 5.71
C LEU A 240 -9.72 12.64 4.26
N THR A 241 -9.01 11.54 3.99
CA THR A 241 -8.60 11.15 2.64
C THR A 241 -9.81 10.87 1.75
N LEU A 242 -10.80 10.11 2.23
CA LEU A 242 -12.04 9.82 1.49
C LEU A 242 -12.84 11.10 1.22
N THR A 243 -12.98 11.95 2.22
CA THR A 243 -13.70 13.23 2.08
C THR A 243 -13.04 14.14 1.09
N CYS A 244 -11.73 14.38 1.23
CA CYS A 244 -10.98 15.25 0.34
C CYS A 244 -10.99 14.75 -1.11
N THR A 245 -10.80 13.44 -1.33
CA THR A 245 -10.81 12.88 -2.69
C THR A 245 -12.20 12.95 -3.34
N TRP A 246 -13.28 12.73 -2.58
CA TRP A 246 -14.64 12.88 -3.07
C TRP A 246 -14.96 14.30 -3.49
N TYR A 247 -14.59 15.28 -2.65
CA TYR A 247 -14.86 16.68 -2.94
C TYR A 247 -13.93 17.26 -4.01
N LEU A 248 -12.70 16.77 -4.16
CA LEU A 248 -11.77 17.19 -5.21
C LEU A 248 -12.34 16.96 -6.63
N GLY A 249 -13.18 15.98 -6.83
CA GLY A 249 -13.83 15.72 -8.11
C GLY A 249 -14.88 16.75 -8.53
N LYS A 250 -15.43 17.56 -7.58
CA LYS A 250 -16.44 18.59 -7.90
C LYS A 250 -15.88 19.75 -8.70
N PRO A 251 -14.83 20.48 -8.24
CA PRO A 251 -14.26 21.59 -9.01
C PRO A 251 -13.63 21.15 -10.34
N LEU A 252 -13.19 19.89 -10.43
CA LEU A 252 -12.67 19.32 -11.67
C LEU A 252 -13.78 18.92 -12.67
N LYS A 253 -15.05 19.08 -12.30
CA LYS A 253 -16.22 18.74 -13.11
C LYS A 253 -16.24 17.29 -13.62
N PHE A 254 -15.74 16.36 -12.82
CA PHE A 254 -15.73 14.96 -13.15
C PHE A 254 -17.15 14.37 -13.09
N THR A 255 -17.43 13.42 -14.00
CA THR A 255 -18.65 12.62 -13.96
C THR A 255 -18.76 11.83 -12.66
N TYR A 256 -19.95 11.33 -12.34
CA TYR A 256 -20.12 10.48 -11.17
C TYR A 256 -19.14 9.29 -11.20
N GLY A 257 -19.04 8.59 -12.34
CA GLY A 257 -18.15 7.44 -12.50
C GLY A 257 -16.68 7.78 -12.28
N ASP A 258 -16.24 8.94 -12.78
CA ASP A 258 -14.84 9.40 -12.61
C ASP A 258 -14.57 9.84 -11.17
N ARG A 259 -15.54 10.44 -10.48
CA ARG A 259 -15.44 10.79 -9.05
C ARG A 259 -15.33 9.56 -8.17
N VAL A 260 -16.08 8.49 -8.48
CA VAL A 260 -15.95 7.21 -7.81
C VAL A 260 -14.56 6.62 -8.03
N SER A 261 -14.03 6.70 -9.26
CA SER A 261 -12.66 6.24 -9.56
C SER A 261 -11.61 7.04 -8.80
N LEU A 262 -11.75 8.38 -8.75
CA LEU A 262 -10.87 9.26 -7.96
C LEU A 262 -10.93 8.91 -6.47
N LEU A 263 -12.13 8.71 -5.93
CA LEU A 263 -12.35 8.31 -4.54
C LEU A 263 -11.65 6.98 -4.25
N MET A 264 -11.94 5.94 -5.03
CA MET A 264 -11.48 4.58 -4.75
C MET A 264 -10.00 4.36 -5.07
N CYS A 265 -9.44 5.00 -6.09
CA CYS A 265 -8.04 4.87 -6.44
C CYS A 265 -7.16 5.89 -5.72
N GLY A 266 -7.64 7.11 -5.52
CA GLY A 266 -6.86 8.18 -4.89
C GLY A 266 -6.69 8.01 -3.37
N SER A 267 -7.66 7.39 -2.68
CA SER A 267 -7.64 7.24 -1.23
C SER A 267 -7.06 5.92 -0.73
N LYS A 268 -7.06 4.88 -1.55
CA LYS A 268 -6.63 3.55 -1.10
C LYS A 268 -5.12 3.38 -1.11
N LYS A 269 -4.62 2.62 -0.14
CA LYS A 269 -3.20 2.33 0.07
C LYS A 269 -2.91 0.84 0.00
N SER A 270 -1.84 0.48 -0.72
CA SER A 270 -1.48 -0.90 -1.03
C SER A 270 -0.62 -1.53 0.07
N LEU A 271 -1.17 -2.49 0.79
CA LEU A 271 -0.41 -3.31 1.73
C LEU A 271 0.61 -4.21 1.01
N THR A 272 0.22 -4.78 -0.12
CA THR A 272 1.06 -5.73 -0.88
C THR A 272 2.31 -5.08 -1.48
N THR A 273 2.26 -3.80 -1.81
CA THR A 273 3.43 -3.02 -2.23
C THR A 273 4.14 -2.39 -1.03
N GLY A 274 3.37 -1.96 -0.04
CA GLY A 274 3.88 -1.23 1.11
C GLY A 274 4.77 -2.06 2.04
N LEU A 275 4.39 -3.30 2.36
CA LEU A 275 5.21 -4.16 3.22
C LEU A 275 6.58 -4.49 2.62
N PRO A 276 6.70 -4.88 1.33
CA PRO A 276 8.00 -5.02 0.69
C PRO A 276 8.83 -3.74 0.68
N LEU A 277 8.20 -2.58 0.40
CA LEU A 277 8.87 -1.28 0.47
C LEU A 277 9.37 -0.98 1.89
N ALA A 278 8.52 -1.19 2.91
CA ALA A 278 8.93 -1.02 4.31
C ALA A 278 10.09 -1.95 4.69
N GLY A 279 10.03 -3.22 4.26
CA GLY A 279 11.07 -4.21 4.52
C GLY A 279 12.41 -3.91 3.84
N ALA A 280 12.39 -3.18 2.72
CA ALA A 280 13.60 -2.72 2.04
C ALA A 280 14.15 -1.41 2.62
N MET A 281 13.26 -0.51 3.07
CA MET A 281 13.62 0.86 3.46
C MET A 281 14.00 1.01 4.93
N PHE A 282 13.43 0.19 5.80
CA PHE A 282 13.62 0.31 7.24
C PHE A 282 14.42 -0.87 7.80
N SER A 283 15.11 -0.61 8.91
CA SER A 283 15.66 -1.69 9.72
C SER A 283 14.53 -2.64 10.16
N PRO A 284 14.80 -3.93 10.41
CA PRO A 284 13.77 -4.90 10.77
C PRO A 284 12.88 -4.46 11.95
N ALA A 285 13.49 -3.81 12.97
CA ALA A 285 12.77 -3.30 14.12
C ALA A 285 11.75 -2.19 13.78
N ILE A 286 12.14 -1.25 12.92
CA ILE A 286 11.27 -0.17 12.46
C ILE A 286 10.23 -0.73 11.49
N ALA A 287 10.60 -1.62 10.59
CA ALA A 287 9.68 -2.26 9.66
C ALA A 287 8.54 -2.99 10.39
N ALA A 288 8.83 -3.65 11.52
CA ALA A 288 7.82 -4.29 12.36
C ALA A 288 6.79 -3.30 12.90
N THR A 289 7.24 -2.18 13.45
CA THR A 289 6.35 -1.15 14.02
C THR A 289 5.55 -0.41 12.95
N VAL A 290 6.16 -0.15 11.79
CA VAL A 290 5.49 0.45 10.61
C VAL A 290 4.45 -0.51 10.02
N ALA A 291 4.69 -1.82 10.06
CA ALA A 291 3.77 -2.82 9.52
C ALA A 291 2.41 -2.83 10.27
N VAL A 292 2.39 -2.56 11.57
CA VAL A 292 1.14 -2.61 12.37
C VAL A 292 0.13 -1.56 11.92
N PRO A 293 0.45 -0.24 11.85
CA PRO A 293 -0.46 0.76 11.29
C PRO A 293 -0.89 0.44 9.86
N MET A 294 0.02 -0.09 9.02
CA MET A 294 -0.29 -0.45 7.63
C MET A 294 -1.33 -1.57 7.54
N ILE A 295 -1.17 -2.63 8.33
CA ILE A 295 -2.11 -3.76 8.37
C ILE A 295 -3.47 -3.27 8.87
N CYS A 296 -3.49 -2.52 9.97
CA CYS A 296 -4.73 -1.97 10.54
C CYS A 296 -5.43 -1.02 9.55
N PHE A 297 -4.69 -0.12 8.92
CA PHE A 297 -5.22 0.79 7.91
C PHE A 297 -5.83 0.01 6.74
N HIS A 298 -5.12 -1.00 6.24
CA HIS A 298 -5.60 -1.80 5.11
C HIS A 298 -6.92 -2.52 5.42
N GLN A 299 -7.07 -3.07 6.63
CA GLN A 299 -8.31 -3.73 7.03
C GLN A 299 -9.47 -2.73 7.17
N LEU A 300 -9.24 -1.61 7.85
CA LEU A 300 -10.25 -0.58 8.03
C LEU A 300 -10.67 0.05 6.69
N GLN A 301 -9.73 0.32 5.79
CA GLN A 301 -10.07 0.83 4.47
C GLN A 301 -10.90 -0.16 3.64
N LEU A 302 -10.64 -1.48 3.73
CA LEU A 302 -11.45 -2.48 3.04
C LEU A 302 -12.89 -2.49 3.57
N LEU A 303 -13.08 -2.47 4.88
CA LEU A 303 -14.39 -2.45 5.52
C LEU A 303 -15.17 -1.16 5.19
N ILE A 304 -14.56 0.00 5.44
CA ILE A 304 -15.19 1.30 5.26
C ILE A 304 -15.48 1.57 3.77
N CYS A 305 -14.52 1.29 2.87
CA CYS A 305 -14.73 1.51 1.44
C CYS A 305 -15.74 0.53 0.84
N SER A 306 -15.85 -0.71 1.35
CA SER A 306 -16.88 -1.65 0.91
C SER A 306 -18.29 -1.15 1.29
N ALA A 307 -18.47 -0.71 2.53
CA ALA A 307 -19.72 -0.13 2.98
C ALA A 307 -20.06 1.15 2.20
N LEU A 308 -19.07 2.03 1.99
CA LEU A 308 -19.23 3.26 1.22
C LEU A 308 -19.58 2.98 -0.25
N ALA A 309 -18.96 1.99 -0.89
CA ALA A 309 -19.24 1.61 -2.27
C ALA A 309 -20.69 1.14 -2.43
N SER A 310 -21.17 0.29 -1.52
CA SER A 310 -22.57 -0.18 -1.51
C SER A 310 -23.56 0.96 -1.23
N TRP A 311 -23.19 1.87 -0.33
CA TRP A 311 -24.02 3.04 -0.05
C TRP A 311 -24.11 3.99 -1.26
N LEU A 312 -23.00 4.24 -1.95
CA LEU A 312 -22.95 5.05 -3.17
C LEU A 312 -23.80 4.43 -4.28
N GLU A 313 -23.75 3.12 -4.46
CA GLU A 313 -24.59 2.41 -5.42
C GLU A 313 -26.08 2.63 -5.14
N ALA A 314 -26.48 2.49 -3.88
CA ALA A 314 -27.89 2.54 -3.50
C ALA A 314 -28.50 3.95 -3.53
N HIS A 315 -27.71 5.02 -3.27
CA HIS A 315 -28.25 6.35 -2.99
C HIS A 315 -27.84 7.42 -4.00
N ILE A 316 -26.73 7.26 -4.69
CA ILE A 316 -26.15 8.33 -5.54
C ILE A 316 -25.93 7.87 -6.99
N ALA A 317 -25.74 6.56 -7.24
CA ALA A 317 -25.53 6.08 -8.59
C ALA A 317 -26.71 6.44 -9.49
N PRO A 318 -26.45 6.97 -10.71
CA PRO A 318 -27.51 7.26 -11.67
C PRO A 318 -28.32 5.96 -11.94
N THR A 319 -29.62 6.05 -11.87
CA THR A 319 -30.50 4.98 -12.32
C THR A 319 -30.17 4.72 -13.79
N GLN A 320 -29.81 3.50 -14.14
CA GLN A 320 -29.79 3.11 -15.56
C GLN A 320 -31.23 3.17 -16.05
N THR A 321 -31.60 4.25 -16.75
CA THR A 321 -32.74 4.20 -17.66
C THR A 321 -32.39 3.13 -18.69
N SER A 322 -33.11 2.01 -18.64
CA SER A 322 -33.08 0.98 -19.67
C SER A 322 -33.50 1.64 -20.99
N GLU A 323 -32.53 1.96 -21.85
CA GLU A 323 -32.70 2.10 -23.28
C GLU A 323 -32.39 0.79 -23.97
#